data_522367bb3a25ab02fb49903c44c81187
#
_entry.id   522367bb3a25ab02fb49903c44c81187
#
_cell.length_a   1.000
_cell.length_b   1.000
_cell.length_c   1.000
_cell.angle_alpha   90.00
_cell.angle_beta   90.00
_cell.angle_gamma   90.00
#
_symmetry.space_group_name_H-M   'P 1'
#
loop_
_entity.id
_entity.type
_entity.pdbx_description
1 polymer ?
#
loop_
_entity_poly.entity_id
_entity_poly.type
_entity_poly.pdbx_seq_one_letter_code
_entity_poly.pdbx_strand_id
1 'polypeptide(L)'
;KPNTLKSESELKDKIEKLIFPYSITPSVDDLFGTQSRELKSKNENELKTKYPFTYEYLLDQKQTLSERDKGNGNYEQWFAYGRNQALTLKGKKQILRYITNKPCFVFTEDEQLMFYNGYAILSDSKEQLLVLQKILMSKVFWYYIKNTSKPYEGNYFSVAKNYIKNFGICDLAEDEEEMLLTLKD
;
A
#
# COMPACT_ATOMS: atom_id res chain seq x y z
N LYS A 1 -15.59 -4.76 8.44
CA LYS A 1 -15.29 -4.49 7.02
C LYS A 1 -14.02 -3.67 6.99
N PRO A 2 -13.07 -3.94 6.11
CA PRO A 2 -11.86 -3.14 6.02
C PRO A 2 -12.22 -1.68 5.70
N ASN A 3 -11.56 -0.75 6.39
CA ASN A 3 -11.69 0.67 6.13
C ASN A 3 -11.13 0.96 4.73
N THR A 4 -12.01 1.22 3.78
CA THR A 4 -11.63 1.44 2.39
C THR A 4 -11.64 2.94 2.11
N LEU A 5 -10.49 3.48 1.71
CA LEU A 5 -10.39 4.87 1.29
C LEU A 5 -11.18 5.11 0.00
N LYS A 6 -11.95 6.19 -0.03
CA LYS A 6 -12.70 6.65 -1.21
C LYS A 6 -12.16 7.98 -1.73
N SER A 7 -11.44 8.71 -0.90
CA SER A 7 -10.83 9.99 -1.21
C SER A 7 -9.63 10.24 -0.29
N GLU A 8 -8.83 11.22 -0.64
CA GLU A 8 -7.69 11.66 0.17
C GLU A 8 -8.12 12.29 1.51
N SER A 9 -9.25 13.01 1.51
CA SER A 9 -9.80 13.61 2.72
C SER A 9 -10.13 12.61 3.83
N GLU A 10 -10.45 11.36 3.46
CA GLU A 10 -10.74 10.30 4.42
C GLU A 10 -9.50 9.68 5.06
N LEU A 11 -8.30 9.99 4.55
CA LEU A 11 -7.08 9.31 4.98
C LEU A 11 -6.86 9.47 6.49
N LYS A 12 -6.98 10.69 7.00
CA LYS A 12 -6.75 11.00 8.43
C LYS A 12 -7.71 10.26 9.36
N ASP A 13 -8.95 10.11 8.94
CA ASP A 13 -10.00 9.49 9.76
C ASP A 13 -9.94 7.96 9.75
N LYS A 14 -9.22 7.38 8.79
CA LYS A 14 -9.15 5.93 8.58
C LYS A 14 -7.79 5.32 8.88
N ILE A 15 -6.87 6.10 9.44
CA ILE A 15 -5.59 5.59 9.92
C ILE A 15 -5.80 4.83 11.23
N GLU A 16 -5.32 3.60 11.27
CA GLU A 16 -5.29 2.77 12.46
C GLU A 16 -3.84 2.53 12.88
N LYS A 17 -3.59 2.49 14.18
CA LYS A 17 -2.29 2.08 14.72
C LYS A 17 -2.23 0.57 14.76
N LEU A 18 -1.11 0.01 14.34
CA LEU A 18 -0.89 -1.43 14.39
C LEU A 18 0.36 -1.75 15.21
N ILE A 19 0.36 -2.92 15.83
CA ILE A 19 1.55 -3.48 16.45
C ILE A 19 2.46 -3.99 15.33
N PHE A 20 3.69 -3.48 15.24
CA PHE A 20 4.64 -3.84 14.21
C PHE A 20 5.82 -4.64 14.81
N PRO A 21 5.70 -5.96 14.95
CA PRO A 21 6.69 -6.79 15.65
C PRO A 21 7.85 -7.20 14.72
N TYR A 22 8.30 -6.28 13.87
CA TYR A 22 9.36 -6.53 12.88
C TYR A 22 10.49 -5.54 12.96
N SER A 23 11.64 -5.96 12.49
CA SER A 23 12.75 -5.11 12.09
C SER A 23 12.85 -5.09 10.58
N ILE A 24 13.14 -3.93 10.00
CA ILE A 24 13.37 -3.77 8.57
C ILE A 24 14.86 -3.51 8.40
N THR A 25 15.55 -4.41 7.71
CA THR A 25 16.97 -4.28 7.39
C THR A 25 17.14 -4.07 5.89
N PRO A 26 18.14 -3.25 5.44
CA PRO A 26 18.52 -3.26 4.04
C PRO A 26 18.99 -4.66 3.65
N SER A 27 18.48 -5.17 2.55
CA SER A 27 19.02 -6.41 1.98
C SER A 27 20.21 -6.07 1.08
N VAL A 28 21.29 -6.84 1.19
CA VAL A 28 22.56 -6.58 0.49
C VAL A 28 22.58 -7.25 -0.89
N ASP A 29 21.57 -8.05 -1.23
CA ASP A 29 21.58 -8.90 -2.41
C ASP A 29 20.71 -8.37 -3.54
N ASP A 30 21.16 -7.28 -4.19
CA ASP A 30 20.72 -7.03 -5.55
C ASP A 30 21.91 -6.64 -6.44
N LEU A 31 22.23 -7.52 -7.37
CA LEU A 31 23.23 -7.32 -8.42
C LEU A 31 22.97 -6.06 -9.30
N PHE A 32 21.78 -5.46 -9.15
CA PHE A 32 21.34 -4.29 -9.92
C PHE A 32 21.14 -3.02 -9.08
N GLY A 33 21.58 -3.01 -7.82
CA GLY A 33 21.57 -1.80 -6.98
C GLY A 33 20.19 -1.34 -6.48
N THR A 34 19.15 -2.14 -6.65
CA THR A 34 17.84 -1.86 -6.04
C THR A 34 17.93 -2.15 -4.54
N GLN A 35 17.66 -1.14 -3.70
CA GLN A 35 17.61 -1.31 -2.25
C GLN A 35 16.39 -2.16 -1.86
N SER A 36 16.55 -3.48 -1.87
CA SER A 36 15.55 -4.34 -1.28
C SER A 36 15.61 -4.25 0.25
N ARG A 37 14.48 -4.39 0.90
CA ARG A 37 14.36 -4.35 2.35
C ARG A 37 13.80 -5.67 2.84
N GLU A 38 14.52 -6.30 3.76
CA GLU A 38 14.09 -7.54 4.37
C GLU A 38 13.29 -7.25 5.65
N LEU A 39 12.17 -7.93 5.79
CA LEU A 39 11.33 -7.90 6.98
C LEU A 39 11.61 -9.14 7.82
N LYS A 40 12.10 -8.94 9.03
CA LYS A 40 12.39 -10.02 9.99
C LYS A 40 11.59 -9.84 11.27
N SER A 41 10.88 -10.86 11.69
CA SER A 41 10.17 -10.84 12.97
C SER A 41 11.14 -10.66 14.14
N LYS A 42 10.78 -9.81 15.09
CA LYS A 42 11.48 -9.76 16.37
C LYS A 42 11.34 -11.12 17.07
N ASN A 43 12.39 -11.55 17.76
CA ASN A 43 12.25 -12.76 18.57
C ASN A 43 11.40 -12.48 19.83
N GLU A 44 10.84 -13.52 20.41
CA GLU A 44 9.91 -13.40 21.54
C GLU A 44 10.57 -12.76 22.78
N ASN A 45 11.84 -13.06 23.04
CA ASN A 45 12.58 -12.46 24.16
C ASN A 45 12.82 -10.98 23.95
N GLU A 46 13.14 -10.55 22.73
CA GLU A 46 13.29 -9.14 22.40
C GLU A 46 11.98 -8.38 22.60
N LEU A 47 10.86 -8.96 22.14
CA LEU A 47 9.55 -8.36 22.30
C LEU A 47 9.17 -8.22 23.79
N LYS A 48 9.39 -9.27 24.57
CA LYS A 48 9.13 -9.29 26.01
C LYS A 48 9.98 -8.28 26.77
N THR A 49 11.25 -8.15 26.41
CA THR A 49 12.19 -7.28 27.14
C THR A 49 12.01 -5.81 26.78
N LYS A 50 11.88 -5.49 25.49
CA LYS A 50 11.81 -4.10 25.01
C LYS A 50 10.39 -3.52 25.01
N TYR A 51 9.37 -4.38 24.91
CA TYR A 51 7.98 -3.97 24.77
C TYR A 51 7.05 -4.82 25.66
N PRO A 52 7.24 -4.84 26.99
CA PRO A 52 6.55 -5.75 27.89
C PRO A 52 5.03 -5.67 27.79
N PHE A 53 4.46 -4.47 27.78
CA PHE A 53 2.99 -4.29 27.66
C PHE A 53 2.43 -4.79 26.32
N THR A 54 3.17 -4.59 25.23
CA THR A 54 2.79 -5.13 23.93
C THR A 54 2.85 -6.64 23.93
N TYR A 55 3.86 -7.20 24.57
CA TYR A 55 4.01 -8.66 24.70
C TYR A 55 2.86 -9.26 25.51
N GLU A 56 2.51 -8.69 26.66
CA GLU A 56 1.36 -9.13 27.48
C GLU A 56 0.06 -9.09 26.67
N TYR A 57 -0.22 -7.98 25.99
CA TYR A 57 -1.39 -7.88 25.12
C TYR A 57 -1.43 -8.99 24.06
N LEU A 58 -0.30 -9.24 23.38
CA LEU A 58 -0.23 -10.30 22.37
C LEU A 58 -0.37 -11.70 23.01
N LEU A 59 0.15 -11.90 24.21
CA LEU A 59 0.03 -13.16 24.94
C LEU A 59 -1.42 -13.49 25.25
N ASP A 60 -2.22 -12.50 25.65
CA ASP A 60 -3.67 -12.67 25.87
C ASP A 60 -4.40 -13.08 24.58
N GLN A 61 -3.88 -12.69 23.42
CA GLN A 61 -4.44 -13.05 22.11
C GLN A 61 -3.81 -14.32 21.51
N LYS A 62 -2.89 -14.98 22.21
CA LYS A 62 -2.08 -16.08 21.65
C LYS A 62 -2.93 -17.23 21.13
N GLN A 63 -3.98 -17.59 21.84
CA GLN A 63 -4.90 -18.66 21.40
C GLN A 63 -5.56 -18.27 20.07
N THR A 64 -6.17 -17.08 19.99
CA THR A 64 -6.81 -16.57 18.77
C THR A 64 -5.82 -16.51 17.59
N LEU A 65 -4.58 -16.08 17.86
CA LEU A 65 -3.53 -16.02 16.86
C LEU A 65 -3.07 -17.41 16.39
N SER A 66 -3.07 -18.42 17.26
CA SER A 66 -2.72 -19.80 16.91
C SER A 66 -3.78 -20.50 16.05
N GLU A 67 -5.04 -20.10 16.17
CA GLU A 67 -6.16 -20.64 15.40
C GLU A 67 -6.28 -20.06 13.99
N ARG A 68 -5.44 -19.06 13.64
CA ARG A 68 -5.41 -18.50 12.28
C ARG A 68 -5.11 -19.59 11.25
N ASP A 69 -5.67 -19.42 10.05
CA ASP A 69 -5.57 -20.38 8.95
C ASP A 69 -5.95 -21.81 9.37
N LYS A 70 -6.94 -21.91 10.29
CA LYS A 70 -7.43 -23.18 10.86
C LYS A 70 -6.33 -23.96 11.61
N GLY A 71 -5.40 -23.24 12.25
CA GLY A 71 -4.26 -23.80 12.99
C GLY A 71 -3.12 -24.32 12.10
N ASN A 72 -3.21 -24.19 10.78
CA ASN A 72 -2.20 -24.70 9.83
C ASN A 72 -1.21 -23.61 9.35
N GLY A 73 -1.29 -22.39 9.88
CA GLY A 73 -0.39 -21.31 9.50
C GLY A 73 1.05 -21.58 9.93
N ASN A 74 1.99 -21.48 8.99
CA ASN A 74 3.41 -21.51 9.30
C ASN A 74 3.93 -20.08 9.37
N TYR A 75 4.11 -19.57 10.58
CA TYR A 75 4.57 -18.22 10.86
C TYR A 75 5.97 -18.25 11.49
N GLU A 76 6.82 -17.30 11.14
CA GLU A 76 8.16 -17.14 11.71
C GLU A 76 8.11 -17.03 13.25
N GLN A 77 7.10 -16.32 13.76
CA GLN A 77 6.76 -16.20 15.17
C GLN A 77 5.22 -16.30 15.30
N TRP A 78 4.71 -16.81 16.42
CA TRP A 78 3.26 -16.97 16.65
C TRP A 78 2.49 -15.63 16.55
N PHE A 79 3.14 -14.49 16.77
CA PHE A 79 2.57 -13.15 16.65
C PHE A 79 2.85 -12.49 15.29
N ALA A 80 3.58 -13.12 14.40
CA ALA A 80 3.88 -12.59 13.08
C ALA A 80 2.63 -12.50 12.21
N TYR A 81 2.61 -11.57 11.25
CA TYR A 81 1.50 -11.44 10.30
C TYR A 81 1.55 -12.54 9.25
N GLY A 82 0.37 -13.00 8.83
CA GLY A 82 0.26 -13.98 7.75
C GLY A 82 0.52 -13.39 6.36
N ARG A 83 0.45 -12.06 6.22
CA ARG A 83 0.74 -11.34 4.99
C ARG A 83 1.54 -10.09 5.31
N ASN A 84 2.66 -9.91 4.64
CA ASN A 84 3.62 -8.84 4.91
C ASN A 84 4.11 -8.08 3.67
N GLN A 85 3.52 -8.34 2.49
CA GLN A 85 4.04 -7.87 1.22
C GLN A 85 4.13 -6.34 1.08
N ALA A 86 3.28 -5.59 1.76
CA ALA A 86 3.28 -4.13 1.70
C ALA A 86 3.96 -3.46 2.91
N LEU A 87 4.45 -4.23 3.87
CA LEU A 87 5.00 -3.69 5.12
C LEU A 87 6.39 -3.04 4.95
N THR A 88 7.07 -3.34 3.85
CA THR A 88 8.38 -2.76 3.49
C THR A 88 8.29 -1.57 2.55
N LEU A 89 7.10 -1.25 2.05
CA LEU A 89 6.88 -0.17 1.08
C LEU A 89 6.89 1.20 1.78
N LYS A 90 8.08 1.73 2.00
CA LYS A 90 8.30 3.08 2.54
C LYS A 90 8.52 4.09 1.43
N GLY A 91 8.20 5.33 1.68
CA GLY A 91 8.33 6.46 0.75
C GLY A 91 7.00 7.11 0.45
N LYS A 92 7.04 8.29 -0.20
CA LYS A 92 5.86 8.98 -0.72
C LYS A 92 5.15 8.07 -1.70
N LYS A 93 3.83 8.04 -1.66
CA LYS A 93 3.08 7.07 -2.46
C LYS A 93 1.68 7.51 -2.85
N GLN A 94 1.23 6.98 -3.98
CA GLN A 94 -0.17 6.96 -4.38
C GLN A 94 -0.75 5.59 -4.02
N ILE A 95 -1.71 5.55 -3.12
CA ILE A 95 -2.42 4.31 -2.74
C ILE A 95 -3.65 4.19 -3.61
N LEU A 96 -3.87 3.01 -4.18
CA LEU A 96 -5.01 2.73 -5.04
C LEU A 96 -5.69 1.42 -4.69
N ARG A 97 -6.99 1.39 -4.97
CA ARG A 97 -7.83 0.21 -4.74
C ARG A 97 -7.63 -0.80 -5.87
N TYR A 98 -7.69 -2.07 -5.51
CA TYR A 98 -7.64 -3.17 -6.50
C TYR A 98 -8.88 -3.23 -7.40
N ILE A 99 -10.07 -3.02 -6.84
CA ILE A 99 -11.35 -3.01 -7.56
C ILE A 99 -12.09 -1.73 -7.18
N THR A 100 -12.58 -1.00 -8.17
CA THR A 100 -13.28 0.26 -7.96
C THR A 100 -14.29 0.53 -9.07
N ASN A 101 -15.27 1.39 -8.79
CA ASN A 101 -16.26 1.87 -9.76
C ASN A 101 -15.96 3.30 -10.25
N LYS A 102 -14.89 3.90 -9.77
CA LYS A 102 -14.36 5.20 -10.22
C LYS A 102 -12.87 5.27 -9.91
N PRO A 103 -12.08 6.09 -10.59
CA PRO A 103 -10.69 6.33 -10.21
C PRO A 103 -10.61 6.78 -8.75
N CYS A 104 -9.66 6.22 -8.02
CA CYS A 104 -9.39 6.62 -6.64
C CYS A 104 -7.93 6.35 -6.33
N PHE A 105 -7.13 7.41 -6.44
CA PHE A 105 -5.70 7.42 -6.14
C PHE A 105 -5.49 8.40 -5.00
N VAL A 106 -5.01 7.91 -3.87
CA VAL A 106 -4.83 8.70 -2.65
C VAL A 106 -3.35 8.93 -2.41
N PHE A 107 -2.94 10.19 -2.52
CA PHE A 107 -1.57 10.61 -2.26
C PHE A 107 -1.30 10.70 -0.76
N THR A 108 -0.10 10.32 -0.34
CA THR A 108 0.41 10.54 1.00
C THR A 108 1.91 10.78 1.00
N GLU A 109 2.33 11.76 1.78
CA GLU A 109 3.74 12.03 2.10
C GLU A 109 4.20 11.25 3.34
N ASP A 110 3.27 10.61 4.06
CA ASP A 110 3.64 9.75 5.18
C ASP A 110 4.34 8.49 4.66
N GLU A 111 5.65 8.54 4.69
CA GLU A 111 6.50 7.44 4.25
C GLU A 111 6.31 6.17 5.06
N GLN A 112 5.88 6.30 6.31
CA GLN A 112 5.69 5.18 7.22
C GLN A 112 4.29 4.56 7.12
N LEU A 113 3.35 5.23 6.44
CA LEU A 113 1.99 4.72 6.27
C LEU A 113 2.02 3.36 5.56
N MET A 114 1.43 2.37 6.20
CA MET A 114 1.28 1.02 5.68
C MET A 114 -0.16 0.79 5.23
N PHE A 115 -0.33 -0.13 4.29
CA PHE A 115 -1.65 -0.57 3.84
C PHE A 115 -1.61 -2.08 3.56
N TYR A 116 -2.75 -2.75 3.54
CA TYR A 116 -2.76 -4.21 3.38
C TYR A 116 -3.61 -4.70 2.21
N ASN A 117 -4.43 -3.87 1.61
CA ASN A 117 -5.29 -4.28 0.50
C ASN A 117 -5.34 -3.19 -0.57
N GLY A 118 -4.63 -3.40 -1.66
CA GLY A 118 -4.49 -2.46 -2.75
C GLY A 118 -3.10 -2.49 -3.35
N TYR A 119 -2.77 -1.43 -4.07
CA TYR A 119 -1.44 -1.20 -4.64
C TYR A 119 -0.94 0.17 -4.24
N ALA A 120 0.36 0.38 -4.38
CA ALA A 120 0.95 1.70 -4.29
C ALA A 120 1.87 1.95 -5.48
N ILE A 121 1.91 3.20 -5.92
CA ILE A 121 2.91 3.74 -6.82
C ILE A 121 3.81 4.62 -5.96
N LEU A 122 5.12 4.38 -6.00
CA LEU A 122 6.12 5.08 -5.21
C LEU A 122 6.95 5.96 -6.12
N SER A 123 7.32 7.14 -5.63
CA SER A 123 8.36 8.00 -6.21
C SER A 123 8.98 8.85 -5.09
N ASP A 124 10.23 9.22 -5.27
CA ASP A 124 10.89 10.19 -4.40
C ASP A 124 10.41 11.62 -4.67
N SER A 125 9.91 11.90 -5.89
CA SER A 125 9.33 13.19 -6.26
C SER A 125 7.84 13.23 -5.93
N LYS A 126 7.45 14.22 -5.12
CA LYS A 126 6.07 14.57 -4.84
C LYS A 126 5.34 15.04 -6.10
N GLU A 127 6.01 15.89 -6.86
CA GLU A 127 5.50 16.52 -8.06
C GLU A 127 5.10 15.45 -9.08
N GLN A 128 5.98 14.48 -9.34
CA GLN A 128 5.69 13.35 -10.23
C GLN A 128 4.47 12.55 -9.76
N LEU A 129 4.35 12.30 -8.45
CA LEU A 129 3.18 11.59 -7.92
C LEU A 129 1.90 12.38 -8.09
N LEU A 130 1.92 13.70 -7.91
CA LEU A 130 0.75 14.55 -8.07
C LEU A 130 0.33 14.68 -9.55
N VAL A 131 1.29 14.88 -10.46
CA VAL A 131 1.04 14.87 -11.92
C VAL A 131 0.42 13.53 -12.33
N LEU A 132 1.02 12.43 -11.90
CA LEU A 132 0.51 11.09 -12.17
C LEU A 132 -0.90 10.89 -11.60
N GLN A 133 -1.18 11.43 -10.42
CA GLN A 133 -2.53 11.39 -9.83
C GLN A 133 -3.56 12.05 -10.75
N LYS A 134 -3.27 13.26 -11.24
CA LYS A 134 -4.17 13.97 -12.17
C LYS A 134 -4.46 13.16 -13.42
N ILE A 135 -3.42 12.58 -14.01
CA ILE A 135 -3.55 11.71 -15.19
C ILE A 135 -4.42 10.48 -14.89
N LEU A 136 -4.12 9.76 -13.81
CA LEU A 136 -4.82 8.54 -13.45
C LEU A 136 -6.23 8.77 -12.86
N MET A 137 -6.54 9.99 -12.43
CA MET A 137 -7.90 10.41 -12.04
C MET A 137 -8.73 10.88 -13.23
N SER A 138 -8.13 11.03 -14.42
CA SER A 138 -8.78 11.56 -15.61
C SER A 138 -9.86 10.62 -16.18
N LYS A 139 -10.78 11.22 -16.95
CA LYS A 139 -11.78 10.48 -17.72
C LYS A 139 -11.15 9.57 -18.79
N VAL A 140 -9.98 9.96 -19.31
CA VAL A 140 -9.25 9.19 -20.34
C VAL A 140 -8.73 7.90 -19.73
N PHE A 141 -8.06 7.95 -18.57
CA PHE A 141 -7.62 6.75 -17.86
C PHE A 141 -8.80 5.86 -17.48
N TRP A 142 -9.90 6.44 -16.99
CA TRP A 142 -11.07 5.66 -16.63
C TRP A 142 -11.73 4.98 -17.83
N TYR A 143 -11.76 5.66 -18.98
CA TYR A 143 -12.22 5.06 -20.24
C TYR A 143 -11.33 3.88 -20.64
N TYR A 144 -10.01 4.05 -20.56
CA TYR A 144 -9.05 2.97 -20.83
C TYR A 144 -9.30 1.76 -19.91
N ILE A 145 -9.40 1.96 -18.59
CA ILE A 145 -9.66 0.87 -17.63
C ILE A 145 -10.96 0.13 -17.94
N LYS A 146 -12.02 0.85 -18.24
CA LYS A 146 -13.31 0.21 -18.59
C LYS A 146 -13.27 -0.68 -19.83
N ASN A 147 -12.38 -0.38 -20.75
CA ASN A 147 -12.28 -1.11 -22.02
C ASN A 147 -11.18 -2.19 -22.06
N THR A 148 -10.24 -2.15 -21.09
CA THR A 148 -9.08 -3.06 -21.11
C THR A 148 -9.00 -3.97 -19.90
N SER A 149 -9.71 -3.64 -18.81
CA SER A 149 -9.60 -4.39 -17.56
C SER A 149 -10.78 -5.32 -17.33
N LYS A 150 -10.64 -6.20 -16.32
CA LYS A 150 -11.68 -7.14 -15.94
C LYS A 150 -12.86 -6.41 -15.28
N PRO A 151 -14.08 -6.53 -15.84
CA PRO A 151 -15.29 -6.01 -15.20
C PRO A 151 -15.75 -6.92 -14.04
N TYR A 152 -16.44 -6.31 -13.09
CA TYR A 152 -17.13 -6.96 -12.00
C TYR A 152 -18.57 -6.43 -11.90
N GLU A 153 -19.41 -7.11 -11.15
CA GLU A 153 -20.78 -6.70 -10.89
C GLU A 153 -20.85 -5.27 -10.31
N GLY A 154 -21.90 -4.52 -10.65
CA GLY A 154 -22.13 -3.17 -10.14
C GLY A 154 -21.22 -2.10 -10.77
N ASN A 155 -20.80 -2.25 -12.01
CA ASN A 155 -19.89 -1.34 -12.72
C ASN A 155 -18.53 -1.15 -12.04
N TYR A 156 -18.05 -2.17 -11.35
CA TYR A 156 -16.70 -2.19 -10.81
C TYR A 156 -15.72 -2.77 -11.84
N PHE A 157 -14.47 -2.30 -11.80
CA PHE A 157 -13.41 -2.72 -12.69
C PHE A 157 -12.12 -2.96 -11.90
N SER A 158 -11.30 -3.87 -12.41
CA SER A 158 -9.97 -4.11 -11.84
C SER A 158 -9.00 -2.99 -12.21
N VAL A 159 -8.33 -2.45 -11.21
CA VAL A 159 -7.24 -1.48 -11.38
C VAL A 159 -5.93 -2.15 -10.94
N ALA A 160 -5.74 -3.38 -11.37
CA ALA A 160 -4.55 -4.16 -11.05
C ALA A 160 -3.33 -3.67 -11.84
N LYS A 161 -2.14 -3.94 -11.30
CA LYS A 161 -0.85 -3.52 -11.88
C LYS A 161 -0.71 -3.88 -13.36
N ASN A 162 -1.17 -5.06 -13.77
CA ASN A 162 -1.10 -5.55 -15.16
C ASN A 162 -1.92 -4.69 -16.15
N TYR A 163 -2.97 -4.00 -15.68
CA TYR A 163 -3.73 -3.08 -16.51
C TYR A 163 -3.11 -1.68 -16.51
N ILE A 164 -2.76 -1.15 -15.33
CA ILE A 164 -2.18 0.20 -15.22
C ILE A 164 -0.88 0.33 -15.99
N LYS A 165 0.01 -0.65 -15.89
CA LYS A 165 1.36 -0.60 -16.50
C LYS A 165 1.35 -0.46 -18.02
N ASN A 166 0.24 -0.78 -18.66
CA ASN A 166 0.09 -0.70 -20.12
C ASN A 166 -0.58 0.60 -20.59
N PHE A 167 -0.97 1.46 -19.65
CA PHE A 167 -1.48 2.78 -19.98
C PHE A 167 -0.31 3.70 -20.34
N GLY A 168 -0.25 4.12 -21.58
CA GLY A 168 0.77 5.04 -22.06
C GLY A 168 0.52 6.47 -21.56
N ILE A 169 1.55 7.10 -21.07
CA ILE A 169 1.57 8.51 -20.69
C ILE A 169 2.54 9.17 -21.66
N CYS A 170 2.12 10.26 -22.30
CA CYS A 170 3.02 11.06 -23.15
C CYS A 170 4.05 11.79 -22.27
N ASP A 171 5.22 12.06 -22.84
CA ASP A 171 6.17 12.97 -22.22
C ASP A 171 5.55 14.36 -22.17
N LEU A 172 5.50 14.93 -20.98
CA LEU A 172 4.96 16.26 -20.73
C LEU A 172 6.11 17.27 -20.61
N ALA A 173 5.91 18.46 -21.13
CA ALA A 173 6.78 19.60 -20.88
C ALA A 173 6.52 20.15 -19.46
N GLU A 174 7.48 20.89 -18.89
CA GLU A 174 7.36 21.44 -17.52
C GLU A 174 6.10 22.31 -17.35
N ASP A 175 5.77 23.14 -18.35
CA ASP A 175 4.57 23.98 -18.33
C ASP A 175 3.27 23.18 -18.41
N GLU A 176 3.27 22.05 -19.07
CA GLU A 176 2.13 21.12 -19.12
C GLU A 176 1.93 20.41 -17.77
N GLU A 177 3.01 20.02 -17.10
CA GLU A 177 2.95 19.46 -15.74
C GLU A 177 2.41 20.47 -14.74
N GLU A 178 2.93 21.72 -14.77
CA GLU A 178 2.43 22.81 -13.94
C GLU A 178 0.94 23.08 -14.18
N MET A 179 0.52 23.08 -15.43
CA MET A 179 -0.89 23.25 -15.77
C MET A 179 -1.76 22.13 -15.18
N LEU A 180 -1.32 20.87 -15.28
CA LEU A 180 -2.04 19.75 -14.69
C LEU A 180 -2.19 19.89 -13.17
N LEU A 181 -1.16 20.37 -12.47
CA LEU A 181 -1.19 20.58 -11.03
C LEU A 181 -2.16 21.67 -10.59
N THR A 182 -2.46 22.64 -11.46
CA THR A 182 -3.43 23.71 -11.18
C THR A 182 -4.88 23.30 -11.41
N LEU A 183 -5.13 22.19 -12.12
CA LEU A 183 -6.49 21.71 -12.37
C LEU A 183 -7.18 21.34 -11.06
N LYS A 184 -8.38 21.86 -10.85
CA LYS A 184 -9.27 21.44 -9.75
C LYS A 184 -9.89 20.09 -10.10
N ASP A 185 -10.04 19.25 -9.06
CA ASP A 185 -10.69 17.94 -9.15
C ASP A 185 -12.19 18.07 -9.39
#